data_c6950450ba141b8b6e7f990b4fc547ed
#
_entry.id   c6950450ba141b8b6e7f990b4fc547ed
#
_cell.length_a   1.000
_cell.length_b   1.000
_cell.length_c   1.000
_cell.angle_alpha   90.00
_cell.angle_beta   90.00
_cell.angle_gamma   90.00
#
_symmetry.space_group_name_H-M   'P 1'
#
loop_
_entity.id
_entity.type
_entity.pdbx_description
1 polymer ?
#
loop_
_entity_poly.entity_id
_entity_poly.type
_entity_poly.pdbx_seq_one_letter_code
_entity_poly.pdbx_strand_id
1 'polypeptide(L)'
;MPGILVIAHAPLASALVSASRHVYSRDPCVASRRLIALDVAPDADVGAATVQARARLAEADRGDGVLVLTDLLGATPGNVAASLVEPGRVAVVSGASMPMLLRALCYSTSDLEDVVEKALQGAVQGAQRVAAPGPGSEGGEGEPA
;
A
#
# COMPACT_ATOMS: atom_id res chain seq x y z
N MET A 1 0.09 -6.35 14.77
CA MET A 1 0.54 -6.24 13.37
C MET A 1 -0.51 -5.48 12.57
N PRO A 2 -0.24 -4.23 12.16
CA PRO A 2 -1.22 -3.46 11.40
C PRO A 2 -1.61 -4.15 10.09
N GLY A 3 -2.88 -4.06 9.73
CA GLY A 3 -3.35 -4.47 8.41
C GLY A 3 -3.03 -3.43 7.35
N ILE A 4 -3.07 -3.83 6.09
CA ILE A 4 -2.86 -2.93 4.95
C ILE A 4 -4.05 -3.04 4.01
N LEU A 5 -4.65 -1.91 3.69
CA LEU A 5 -5.76 -1.78 2.75
C LEU A 5 -5.34 -0.84 1.62
N VAL A 6 -5.42 -1.30 0.40
CA VAL A 6 -5.16 -0.47 -0.78
C VAL A 6 -6.49 -0.07 -1.41
N ILE A 7 -6.73 1.24 -1.51
CA ILE A 7 -7.93 1.81 -2.16
C ILE A 7 -7.45 2.66 -3.32
N ALA A 8 -7.77 2.27 -4.54
CA ALA A 8 -7.28 2.95 -5.73
C ALA A 8 -8.25 2.79 -6.90
N HIS A 9 -8.02 3.57 -7.95
CA HIS A 9 -8.76 3.42 -9.20
C HIS A 9 -8.66 2.00 -9.74
N ALA A 10 -9.78 1.42 -10.14
CA ALA A 10 -9.82 0.08 -10.72
C ALA A 10 -8.98 0.02 -12.02
N PRO A 11 -8.14 -0.99 -12.24
CA PRO A 11 -7.91 -2.18 -11.41
C PRO A 11 -6.62 -2.09 -10.55
N LEU A 12 -6.17 -0.89 -10.20
CA LEU A 12 -4.84 -0.68 -9.62
C LEU A 12 -4.69 -1.32 -8.23
N ALA A 13 -5.69 -1.20 -7.36
CA ALA A 13 -5.57 -1.73 -5.99
C ALA A 13 -5.36 -3.25 -6.02
N SER A 14 -6.21 -3.99 -6.71
CA SER A 14 -6.09 -5.44 -6.84
C SER A 14 -4.82 -5.85 -7.56
N ALA A 15 -4.38 -5.06 -8.56
CA ALA A 15 -3.15 -5.32 -9.29
C ALA A 15 -1.92 -5.16 -8.39
N LEU A 16 -1.86 -4.11 -7.59
CA LEU A 16 -0.77 -3.89 -6.63
C LEU A 16 -0.70 -5.03 -5.60
N VAL A 17 -1.84 -5.41 -5.04
CA VAL A 17 -1.91 -6.51 -4.08
C VAL A 17 -1.48 -7.82 -4.71
N SER A 18 -1.98 -8.14 -5.88
CA SER A 18 -1.63 -9.36 -6.61
C SER A 18 -0.13 -9.41 -6.93
N ALA A 19 0.43 -8.31 -7.43
CA ALA A 19 1.85 -8.23 -7.76
C ALA A 19 2.73 -8.38 -6.52
N SER A 20 2.38 -7.75 -5.41
CA SER A 20 3.16 -7.85 -4.18
C SER A 20 3.11 -9.26 -3.58
N ARG A 21 1.98 -9.93 -3.62
CA ARG A 21 1.86 -11.34 -3.20
C ARG A 21 2.73 -12.25 -4.07
N HIS A 22 2.84 -11.96 -5.36
CA HIS A 22 3.70 -12.70 -6.27
C HIS A 22 5.19 -12.52 -5.91
N VAL A 23 5.62 -11.29 -5.64
CA VAL A 23 7.02 -10.99 -5.25
C VAL A 23 7.40 -11.75 -3.97
N TYR A 24 6.49 -11.82 -3.00
CA TYR A 24 6.73 -12.50 -1.73
C TYR A 24 6.08 -13.88 -1.64
N SER A 25 5.87 -14.55 -2.76
CA SER A 25 5.15 -15.85 -2.79
C SER A 25 5.82 -16.94 -1.94
N ARG A 26 7.11 -16.82 -1.69
CA ARG A 26 7.88 -17.78 -0.88
C ARG A 26 8.09 -17.35 0.56
N ASP A 27 7.58 -16.18 0.93
CA ASP A 27 7.71 -15.66 2.29
C ASP A 27 6.43 -15.95 3.07
N PRO A 28 6.44 -16.95 4.00
CA PRO A 28 5.23 -17.29 4.75
C PRO A 28 4.78 -16.15 5.67
N CYS A 29 5.69 -15.28 6.10
CA CYS A 29 5.32 -14.10 6.89
C CYS A 29 4.47 -13.13 6.09
N VAL A 30 4.83 -12.87 4.84
CA VAL A 30 4.06 -11.99 3.96
C VAL A 30 2.78 -12.66 3.48
N ALA A 31 2.82 -13.96 3.20
CA ALA A 31 1.64 -14.71 2.76
C ALA A 31 0.50 -14.69 3.78
N SER A 32 0.81 -14.60 5.07
CA SER A 32 -0.17 -14.55 6.16
C SER A 32 -0.66 -13.14 6.50
N ARG A 33 -0.16 -12.11 5.83
CA ARG A 33 -0.50 -10.71 6.14
C ARG A 33 -1.91 -10.35 5.73
N ARG A 34 -2.52 -9.46 6.51
CA ARG A 34 -3.77 -8.82 6.15
C ARG A 34 -3.51 -7.73 5.12
N LEU A 35 -3.59 -8.12 3.87
CA LEU A 35 -3.42 -7.24 2.72
C LEU A 35 -4.69 -7.34 1.87
N ILE A 36 -5.45 -6.25 1.83
CA ILE A 36 -6.77 -6.21 1.21
C ILE A 36 -6.81 -5.09 0.18
N ALA A 37 -7.50 -5.33 -0.93
CA ALA A 37 -7.67 -4.35 -1.99
C ALA A 37 -9.12 -3.94 -2.16
N LEU A 38 -9.33 -2.67 -2.50
CA LEU A 38 -10.60 -2.16 -2.98
C LEU A 38 -10.36 -1.35 -4.25
N ASP A 39 -10.82 -1.88 -5.37
CA ASP A 39 -10.84 -1.16 -6.64
C ASP A 39 -12.08 -0.27 -6.69
N VAL A 40 -11.89 0.99 -7.04
CA VAL A 40 -12.97 1.96 -7.19
C VAL A 40 -13.18 2.25 -8.66
N ALA A 41 -14.38 1.94 -9.17
CA ALA A 41 -14.73 2.18 -10.57
C ALA A 41 -14.81 3.69 -10.87
N PRO A 42 -14.55 4.12 -12.12
CA PRO A 42 -14.56 5.54 -12.48
C PRO A 42 -15.90 6.23 -12.24
N ASP A 43 -17.01 5.48 -12.32
CA ASP A 43 -18.38 5.95 -12.14
C ASP A 43 -18.98 5.57 -10.79
N ALA A 44 -18.11 5.16 -9.82
CA ALA A 44 -18.58 4.72 -8.52
C ALA A 44 -19.27 5.84 -7.76
N ASP A 45 -20.40 5.50 -7.13
CA ASP A 45 -21.05 6.36 -6.15
C ASP A 45 -20.18 6.46 -4.90
N VAL A 46 -19.86 7.68 -4.46
CA VAL A 46 -18.97 7.91 -3.31
C VAL A 46 -19.53 7.29 -2.04
N GLY A 47 -20.84 7.38 -1.81
CA GLY A 47 -21.48 6.77 -0.65
C GLY A 47 -21.34 5.26 -0.63
N ALA A 48 -21.61 4.61 -1.77
CA ALA A 48 -21.47 3.17 -1.90
C ALA A 48 -20.01 2.71 -1.75
N ALA A 49 -19.08 3.44 -2.36
CA ALA A 49 -17.66 3.15 -2.24
C ALA A 49 -17.17 3.29 -0.79
N THR A 50 -17.67 4.28 -0.05
CA THR A 50 -17.33 4.47 1.36
C THR A 50 -17.83 3.30 2.21
N VAL A 51 -19.05 2.80 1.96
CA VAL A 51 -19.57 1.61 2.65
C VAL A 51 -18.68 0.40 2.40
N GLN A 52 -18.28 0.16 1.16
CA GLN A 52 -17.37 -0.91 0.82
C GLN A 52 -15.99 -0.75 1.50
N ALA A 53 -15.48 0.48 1.51
CA ALA A 53 -14.20 0.79 2.14
C ALA A 53 -14.21 0.48 3.65
N ARG A 54 -15.31 0.83 4.34
CA ARG A 54 -15.45 0.52 5.77
C ARG A 54 -15.52 -0.97 6.01
N ALA A 55 -16.18 -1.72 5.14
CA ALA A 55 -16.23 -3.19 5.23
C ALA A 55 -14.83 -3.81 5.06
N ARG A 56 -14.07 -3.32 4.07
CA ARG A 56 -12.69 -3.77 3.84
C ARG A 56 -11.77 -3.38 4.99
N LEU A 57 -11.96 -2.18 5.54
CA LEU A 57 -11.20 -1.72 6.70
C LEU A 57 -11.40 -2.66 7.89
N ALA A 58 -12.64 -3.05 8.16
CA ALA A 58 -12.96 -3.98 9.23
C ALA A 58 -12.29 -5.36 9.02
N GLU A 59 -12.22 -5.84 7.78
CA GLU A 59 -11.52 -7.07 7.45
C GLU A 59 -10.00 -6.96 7.69
N ALA A 60 -9.41 -5.79 7.44
CA ALA A 60 -7.99 -5.56 7.60
C ALA A 60 -7.59 -5.34 9.07
N ASP A 61 -8.49 -4.83 9.90
CA ASP A 61 -8.22 -4.47 11.28
C ASP A 61 -8.36 -5.67 12.21
N ARG A 62 -7.27 -6.02 12.87
CA ARG A 62 -7.25 -7.04 13.93
C ARG A 62 -6.93 -6.46 15.30
N GLY A 63 -7.13 -5.15 15.49
CA GLY A 63 -6.88 -4.46 16.74
C GLY A 63 -5.58 -3.65 16.79
N ASP A 64 -4.71 -3.81 15.80
CA ASP A 64 -3.41 -3.13 15.72
C ASP A 64 -3.41 -1.92 14.78
N GLY A 65 -4.57 -1.55 14.28
CA GLY A 65 -4.72 -0.48 13.31
C GLY A 65 -4.55 -0.93 11.87
N VAL A 66 -4.79 0.01 10.96
CA VAL A 66 -4.70 -0.24 9.50
C VAL A 66 -3.99 0.91 8.82
N LEU A 67 -3.03 0.57 7.96
CA LEU A 67 -2.46 1.50 6.99
C LEU A 67 -3.28 1.39 5.70
N VAL A 68 -3.89 2.51 5.30
CA VAL A 68 -4.60 2.61 4.02
C VAL A 68 -3.69 3.31 3.02
N LEU A 69 -3.46 2.67 1.88
CA LEU A 69 -2.72 3.23 0.77
C LEU A 69 -3.69 3.59 -0.34
N THR A 70 -3.60 4.81 -0.85
CA THR A 70 -4.40 5.25 -2.01
C THR A 70 -3.50 5.81 -3.09
N ASP A 71 -3.97 5.80 -4.34
CA ASP A 71 -3.13 6.19 -5.48
C ASP A 71 -3.00 7.70 -5.61
N LEU A 72 -4.10 8.45 -5.48
CA LEU A 72 -4.12 9.86 -5.83
C LEU A 72 -5.09 10.63 -4.93
N LEU A 73 -4.61 11.72 -4.32
CA LEU A 73 -5.48 12.65 -3.60
C LEU A 73 -6.29 13.50 -4.58
N GLY A 74 -7.49 13.92 -4.16
CA GLY A 74 -8.36 14.76 -4.97
C GLY A 74 -9.25 14.00 -5.95
N ALA A 75 -9.13 12.67 -6.01
CA ALA A 75 -10.02 11.81 -6.78
C ALA A 75 -10.88 10.95 -5.84
N THR A 76 -11.88 10.28 -6.38
CA THR A 76 -12.84 9.52 -5.57
C THR A 76 -12.17 8.49 -4.64
N PRO A 77 -11.24 7.63 -5.10
CA PRO A 77 -10.59 6.69 -4.19
C PRO A 77 -9.85 7.38 -3.04
N GLY A 78 -9.13 8.47 -3.33
CA GLY A 78 -8.43 9.24 -2.32
C GLY A 78 -9.38 9.91 -1.32
N ASN A 79 -10.50 10.43 -1.78
CA ASN A 79 -11.51 11.03 -0.91
C ASN A 79 -12.17 9.98 0.00
N VAL A 80 -12.47 8.80 -0.55
CA VAL A 80 -12.98 7.67 0.23
C VAL A 80 -11.96 7.26 1.29
N ALA A 81 -10.71 7.08 0.91
CA ALA A 81 -9.64 6.73 1.84
C ALA A 81 -9.47 7.78 2.95
N ALA A 82 -9.47 9.06 2.59
CA ALA A 82 -9.33 10.16 3.54
C ALA A 82 -10.44 10.15 4.61
N SER A 83 -11.65 9.75 4.24
CA SER A 83 -12.77 9.65 5.18
C SER A 83 -12.58 8.59 6.26
N LEU A 84 -11.64 7.66 6.07
CA LEU A 84 -11.37 6.57 7.00
C LEU A 84 -10.35 6.95 8.08
N VAL A 85 -9.68 8.09 7.96
CA VAL A 85 -8.65 8.51 8.93
C VAL A 85 -9.23 8.53 10.34
N GLU A 86 -8.55 7.85 11.24
CA GLU A 86 -8.85 7.83 12.66
C GLU A 86 -7.53 7.85 13.41
N PRO A 87 -7.23 8.95 14.15
CA PRO A 87 -5.95 9.07 14.84
C PRO A 87 -5.62 7.86 15.71
N GLY A 88 -4.43 7.33 15.55
CA GLY A 88 -3.95 6.16 16.30
C GLY A 88 -4.45 4.80 15.80
N ARG A 89 -5.43 4.76 14.89
CA ARG A 89 -6.01 3.50 14.42
C ARG A 89 -5.98 3.32 12.91
N VAL A 90 -6.23 4.39 12.16
CA VAL A 90 -6.24 4.34 10.69
C VAL A 90 -5.45 5.52 10.16
N ALA A 91 -4.35 5.21 9.51
CA ALA A 91 -3.52 6.17 8.78
C ALA A 91 -3.70 5.97 7.28
N VAL A 92 -3.70 7.07 6.54
CA VAL A 92 -3.86 7.05 5.07
C VAL A 92 -2.64 7.71 4.44
N VAL A 93 -2.05 7.03 3.46
CA VAL A 93 -0.90 7.52 2.69
C VAL A 93 -1.27 7.47 1.21
N SER A 94 -1.06 8.58 0.51
CA SER A 94 -1.30 8.69 -0.93
C SER A 94 -0.04 8.40 -1.75
N GLY A 95 -0.22 8.26 -3.07
CA GLY A 95 0.89 7.98 -3.96
C GLY A 95 1.33 6.52 -3.98
N ALA A 96 0.37 5.61 -3.81
CA ALA A 96 0.63 4.18 -3.73
C ALA A 96 1.46 3.70 -4.93
N SER A 97 2.47 2.90 -4.62
CA SER A 97 3.38 2.29 -5.59
C SER A 97 3.86 0.94 -5.06
N MET A 98 4.47 0.15 -5.94
CA MET A 98 5.06 -1.12 -5.51
C MET A 98 6.13 -0.93 -4.43
N PRO A 99 7.10 0.01 -4.57
CA PRO A 99 8.10 0.21 -3.51
C PRO A 99 7.48 0.61 -2.17
N MET A 100 6.45 1.46 -2.17
CA MET A 100 5.72 1.83 -0.96
C MET A 100 5.09 0.59 -0.31
N LEU A 101 4.34 -0.18 -1.08
CA LEU A 101 3.63 -1.35 -0.58
C LEU A 101 4.59 -2.44 -0.07
N LEU A 102 5.64 -2.73 -0.82
CA LEU A 102 6.63 -3.73 -0.42
C LEU A 102 7.35 -3.32 0.87
N ARG A 103 7.68 -2.04 1.02
CA ARG A 103 8.32 -1.55 2.24
C ARG A 103 7.37 -1.65 3.43
N ALA A 104 6.11 -1.28 3.27
CA ALA A 104 5.10 -1.41 4.31
C ALA A 104 4.91 -2.88 4.74
N LEU A 105 4.88 -3.80 3.78
CA LEU A 105 4.76 -5.24 4.07
C LEU A 105 5.96 -5.76 4.89
N CYS A 106 7.17 -5.34 4.58
CA CYS A 106 8.36 -5.78 5.30
C CYS A 106 8.37 -5.31 6.77
N TYR A 107 7.74 -4.19 7.06
CA TYR A 107 7.71 -3.58 8.39
C TYR A 107 6.35 -3.64 9.08
N SER A 108 5.42 -4.41 8.57
CA SER A 108 4.05 -4.47 9.11
C SER A 108 3.96 -5.16 10.49
N THR A 109 5.06 -5.70 10.99
CA THR A 109 5.15 -6.18 12.37
C THR A 109 5.36 -5.06 13.39
N SER A 110 5.73 -3.87 12.92
CA SER A 110 5.95 -2.68 13.74
C SER A 110 4.62 -2.02 14.10
N ASP A 111 4.67 -0.98 14.92
CA ASP A 111 3.46 -0.19 15.19
C ASP A 111 3.02 0.60 13.95
N LEU A 112 1.81 1.15 13.99
CA LEU A 112 1.22 1.82 12.84
C LEU A 112 2.07 3.00 12.35
N GLU A 113 2.58 3.84 13.25
CA GLU A 113 3.39 5.00 12.87
C GLU A 113 4.70 4.61 12.20
N ASP A 114 5.34 3.55 12.67
CA ASP A 114 6.56 3.03 12.03
C ASP A 114 6.26 2.51 10.62
N VAL A 115 5.15 1.81 10.44
CA VAL A 115 4.73 1.31 9.12
C VAL A 115 4.43 2.47 8.17
N VAL A 116 3.76 3.51 8.65
CA VAL A 116 3.51 4.75 7.87
C VAL A 116 4.84 5.37 7.41
N GLU A 117 5.78 5.54 8.30
CA GLU A 117 7.09 6.11 7.99
C GLU A 117 7.83 5.28 6.94
N LYS A 118 7.82 3.95 7.09
CA LYS A 118 8.46 3.05 6.13
C LYS A 118 7.79 3.08 4.77
N ALA A 119 6.47 3.17 4.72
CA ALA A 119 5.74 3.33 3.47
C ALA A 119 6.15 4.62 2.74
N LEU A 120 6.20 5.74 3.45
CA LEU A 120 6.63 7.02 2.89
C LEU A 120 8.07 6.98 2.38
N GLN A 121 8.99 6.38 3.15
CA GLN A 121 10.38 6.18 2.73
C GLN A 121 10.46 5.31 1.47
N GLY A 122 9.69 4.24 1.40
CA GLY A 122 9.64 3.36 0.23
C GLY A 122 9.19 4.09 -1.03
N ALA A 123 8.18 4.96 -0.92
CA ALA A 123 7.71 5.76 -2.03
C ALA A 123 8.79 6.71 -2.57
N VAL A 124 9.47 7.42 -1.67
CA VAL A 124 10.50 8.40 -2.05
C VAL A 124 11.73 7.69 -2.62
N GLN A 125 12.21 6.65 -1.98
CA GLN A 125 13.41 5.92 -2.40
C GLN A 125 13.18 5.08 -3.66
N GLY A 126 11.96 4.65 -3.90
CA GLY A 126 11.59 3.87 -5.08
C GLY A 126 11.50 4.67 -6.36
N ALA A 127 11.36 5.99 -6.27
CA ALA A 127 11.28 6.87 -7.44
C ALA A 127 12.68 7.39 -7.78
N GLN A 128 13.35 6.73 -8.72
CA GLN A 128 14.75 7.02 -9.09
C GLN A 128 14.91 7.12 -10.59
N ARG A 129 15.82 8.01 -11.01
CA ARG A 129 16.29 8.00 -12.39
C ARG A 129 17.28 6.84 -12.55
N VAL A 130 16.98 5.93 -13.48
CA VAL A 130 17.87 4.81 -13.77
C VAL A 130 19.01 5.27 -14.69
N ALA A 131 20.26 4.99 -14.26
CA ALA A 131 21.41 5.25 -15.08
C ALA A 131 21.57 4.15 -16.12
N ALA A 132 22.08 4.51 -17.32
CA ALA A 132 22.43 3.51 -18.32
C ALA A 132 23.54 2.59 -17.79
N PRO A 133 23.47 1.26 -17.99
CA PRO A 133 24.55 0.38 -17.60
C PRO A 133 25.82 0.72 -18.43
N GLY A 134 26.91 1.04 -17.73
CA GLY A 134 28.19 1.33 -18.34
C GLY A 134 29.10 0.11 -18.39
N PRO A 135 30.23 0.18 -19.14
CA PRO A 135 31.25 -0.87 -19.12
C PRO A 135 31.78 -1.08 -17.71
N GLY A 136 31.75 -2.29 -17.21
CA GLY A 136 32.23 -2.61 -15.86
C GLY A 136 31.20 -2.48 -14.74
N SER A 137 29.95 -2.21 -15.06
CA SER A 137 28.85 -2.24 -14.11
C SER A 137 28.36 -3.66 -13.78
N GLU A 138 29.09 -4.66 -14.23
CA GLU A 138 28.81 -6.05 -13.95
C GLU A 138 28.94 -6.30 -12.44
N GLY A 139 27.88 -6.82 -11.85
CA GLY A 139 27.88 -7.16 -10.43
C GLY A 139 27.83 -5.96 -9.52
N GLY A 140 27.48 -4.80 -10.03
CA GLY A 140 27.00 -3.73 -9.16
C GLY A 140 25.88 -4.32 -8.32
N GLU A 141 26.19 -4.65 -7.08
CA GLU A 141 25.17 -5.05 -6.13
C GLU A 141 24.18 -3.90 -6.09
N GLY A 142 23.13 -4.04 -6.90
CA GLY A 142 22.05 -3.12 -6.85
C GLY A 142 21.53 -3.14 -5.43
N GLU A 143 21.76 -2.07 -4.69
CA GLU A 143 21.09 -1.92 -3.42
C GLU A 143 19.61 -2.09 -3.69
N PRO A 144 18.94 -3.00 -2.98
CA PRO A 144 17.51 -3.12 -3.11
C PRO A 144 16.90 -1.76 -2.79
N ALA A 145 16.09 -1.30 -3.73
CA ALA A 145 15.38 -0.05 -3.57
C ALA A 145 14.54 -0.03 -2.30
#